data_a61b623bf171043636ba36299a88fb6b
#
_entry.id   a61b623bf171043636ba36299a88fb6b
#
_cell.length_a   1.000
_cell.length_b   1.000
_cell.length_c   1.000
_cell.angle_alpha   90.00
_cell.angle_beta   90.00
_cell.angle_gamma   90.00
#
_symmetry.space_group_name_H-M   'P 1'
#
loop_
_entity.id
_entity.type
_entity.pdbx_description
1 polymer ?
#
loop_
_entity_poly.entity_id
_entity_poly.type
_entity_poly.pdbx_seq_one_letter_code
_entity_poly.pdbx_strand_id
1 'polypeptide(L)'
;RIQNSKVEEQKQAAITARQVLEAQFAIEQLEADGQKGKEPWTQAAQELVQLQRRAAIDQARWQVKSAQLEQQKQQTQLEKAKAEEKQSDVTKIEKQLKKTEQDLKTAEEQLAKAEKAAEAEVTTKYTPRSQPSYPNKSTGRRLALARWLVDPQNPLTARVAMNHIWLRHF
;
A
#
# COMPACT_ATOMS: atom_id res chain seq x y z
N ARG A 1 20.02 -15.43 5.51
CA ARG A 1 19.16 -15.30 6.72
C ARG A 1 18.33 -14.03 6.66
N ILE A 2 18.89 -12.83 6.44
CA ILE A 2 18.14 -11.55 6.41
C ILE A 2 17.08 -11.54 5.29
N GLN A 3 17.37 -12.10 4.12
CA GLN A 3 16.42 -12.16 3.01
C GLN A 3 15.18 -12.99 3.36
N ASN A 4 15.36 -14.14 4.01
CA ASN A 4 14.20 -14.97 4.46
C ASN A 4 13.39 -14.25 5.53
N SER A 5 14.05 -13.59 6.49
CA SER A 5 13.37 -12.78 7.50
C SER A 5 12.58 -11.63 6.87
N LYS A 6 13.10 -10.95 5.85
CA LYS A 6 12.36 -9.92 5.12
C LYS A 6 11.09 -10.46 4.47
N VAL A 7 11.14 -11.65 3.85
CA VAL A 7 9.98 -12.28 3.21
C VAL A 7 8.92 -12.63 4.24
N GLU A 8 9.30 -13.15 5.40
CA GLU A 8 8.36 -13.46 6.48
C GLU A 8 7.70 -12.19 7.04
N GLU A 9 8.46 -11.12 7.27
CA GLU A 9 7.89 -9.84 7.72
C GLU A 9 6.95 -9.23 6.64
N GLN A 10 7.30 -9.38 5.36
CA GLN A 10 6.43 -8.94 4.26
C GLN A 10 5.11 -9.72 4.22
N LYS A 11 5.16 -11.04 4.39
CA LYS A 11 3.95 -11.87 4.47
C LYS A 11 3.09 -11.46 5.65
N GLN A 12 3.70 -11.28 6.83
CA GLN A 12 2.98 -10.88 8.03
C GLN A 12 2.30 -9.52 7.84
N ALA A 13 3.01 -8.53 7.29
CA ALA A 13 2.44 -7.22 6.98
C ALA A 13 1.28 -7.29 5.98
N ALA A 14 1.35 -8.19 4.99
CA ALA A 14 0.27 -8.40 4.04
C ALA A 14 -0.96 -9.07 4.68
N ILE A 15 -0.74 -10.03 5.58
CA ILE A 15 -1.81 -10.72 6.33
C ILE A 15 -2.55 -9.71 7.23
N THR A 16 -1.83 -8.93 8.02
CA THR A 16 -2.44 -7.94 8.91
C THR A 16 -3.11 -6.80 8.13
N ALA A 17 -2.56 -6.36 7.02
CA ALA A 17 -3.22 -5.39 6.13
C ALA A 17 -4.55 -5.92 5.57
N ARG A 18 -4.62 -7.18 5.19
CA ARG A 18 -5.85 -7.84 4.77
C ARG A 18 -6.88 -7.90 5.90
N GLN A 19 -6.47 -8.29 7.10
CA GLN A 19 -7.35 -8.32 8.29
C GLN A 19 -7.93 -6.94 8.60
N VAL A 20 -7.13 -5.89 8.48
CA VAL A 20 -7.60 -4.49 8.62
C VAL A 20 -8.70 -4.17 7.61
N LEU A 21 -8.52 -4.54 6.33
CA LEU A 21 -9.55 -4.30 5.31
C LEU A 21 -10.83 -5.08 5.59
N GLU A 22 -10.75 -6.34 5.99
CA GLU A 22 -11.91 -7.17 6.35
C GLU A 22 -12.67 -6.55 7.54
N ALA A 23 -11.96 -6.10 8.58
CA ALA A 23 -12.56 -5.43 9.73
C ALA A 23 -13.18 -4.05 9.36
N GLN A 24 -12.57 -3.29 8.44
CA GLN A 24 -13.15 -2.04 7.94
C GLN A 24 -14.46 -2.28 7.20
N PHE A 25 -14.54 -3.32 6.37
CA PHE A 25 -15.78 -3.70 5.71
C PHE A 25 -16.88 -4.10 6.70
N ALA A 26 -16.54 -4.86 7.74
CA ALA A 26 -17.49 -5.25 8.77
C ALA A 26 -18.08 -4.02 9.49
N ILE A 27 -17.25 -3.03 9.81
CA ILE A 27 -17.71 -1.78 10.43
C ILE A 27 -18.58 -0.96 9.47
N GLU A 28 -18.20 -0.85 8.20
CA GLU A 28 -19.02 -0.16 7.19
C GLU A 28 -20.41 -0.79 7.05
N GLN A 29 -20.52 -2.12 7.14
CA GLN A 29 -21.82 -2.82 7.16
C GLN A 29 -22.64 -2.49 8.41
N LEU A 30 -22.02 -2.52 9.61
CA LEU A 30 -22.69 -2.14 10.84
C LEU A 30 -23.17 -0.67 10.83
N GLU A 31 -22.42 0.23 10.21
CA GLU A 31 -22.83 1.61 10.02
C GLU A 31 -24.00 1.74 9.05
N ALA A 32 -24.00 0.97 7.95
CA ALA A 32 -25.10 0.94 6.98
C ALA A 32 -26.40 0.40 7.61
N ASP A 33 -26.28 -0.57 8.54
CA ASP A 33 -27.40 -1.14 9.29
C ASP A 33 -27.87 -0.24 10.46
N GLY A 34 -27.34 0.98 10.58
CA GLY A 34 -27.72 1.94 11.62
C GLY A 34 -27.32 1.51 13.05
N GLN A 35 -26.29 0.69 13.18
CA GLN A 35 -25.79 0.21 14.46
C GLN A 35 -24.62 1.04 15.03
N LYS A 36 -24.29 2.15 14.38
CA LYS A 36 -23.23 3.06 14.82
C LYS A 36 -23.44 3.52 16.27
N GLY A 37 -22.40 3.35 17.10
CA GLY A 37 -22.45 3.70 18.53
C GLY A 37 -23.11 2.65 19.44
N LYS A 38 -23.63 1.55 18.91
CA LYS A 38 -24.12 0.42 19.71
C LYS A 38 -22.99 -0.55 20.01
N GLU A 39 -23.24 -1.48 20.95
CA GLU A 39 -22.22 -2.40 21.44
C GLU A 39 -21.50 -3.22 20.34
N PRO A 40 -22.18 -3.81 19.32
CA PRO A 40 -21.48 -4.52 18.25
C PRO A 40 -20.51 -3.64 17.46
N TRP A 41 -20.93 -2.39 17.17
CA TRP A 41 -20.08 -1.43 16.46
C TRP A 41 -18.89 -0.98 17.32
N THR A 42 -19.10 -0.76 18.63
CA THR A 42 -18.05 -0.32 19.55
C THR A 42 -16.95 -1.36 19.68
N GLN A 43 -17.32 -2.64 19.82
CA GLN A 43 -16.37 -3.75 19.86
C GLN A 43 -15.60 -3.88 18.55
N ALA A 44 -16.29 -3.87 17.41
CA ALA A 44 -15.66 -3.94 16.10
C ALA A 44 -14.71 -2.76 15.84
N ALA A 45 -15.06 -1.54 16.30
CA ALA A 45 -14.20 -0.37 16.19
C ALA A 45 -12.92 -0.49 17.03
N GLN A 46 -13.04 -1.04 18.25
CA GLN A 46 -11.88 -1.30 19.12
C GLN A 46 -10.95 -2.37 18.51
N GLU A 47 -11.52 -3.45 18.01
CA GLU A 47 -10.76 -4.50 17.31
C GLU A 47 -10.05 -3.94 16.07
N LEU A 48 -10.73 -3.12 15.28
CA LEU A 48 -10.11 -2.47 14.12
C LEU A 48 -8.94 -1.58 14.52
N VAL A 49 -9.06 -0.79 15.58
CA VAL A 49 -7.95 0.04 16.08
C VAL A 49 -6.76 -0.82 16.47
N GLN A 50 -6.98 -1.95 17.15
CA GLN A 50 -5.90 -2.88 17.51
C GLN A 50 -5.25 -3.49 16.26
N LEU A 51 -6.03 -3.91 15.28
CA LEU A 51 -5.52 -4.43 14.01
C LEU A 51 -4.74 -3.39 13.23
N GLN A 52 -5.20 -2.14 13.20
CA GLN A 52 -4.47 -1.03 12.54
C GLN A 52 -3.12 -0.76 13.22
N ARG A 53 -3.07 -0.78 14.56
CA ARG A 53 -1.83 -0.64 15.31
C ARG A 53 -0.86 -1.79 15.03
N ARG A 54 -1.36 -3.02 15.03
CA ARG A 54 -0.56 -4.20 14.68
C ARG A 54 -0.04 -4.13 13.25
N ALA A 55 -0.88 -3.76 12.29
CA ALA A 55 -0.47 -3.59 10.90
C ALA A 55 0.61 -2.52 10.73
N ALA A 56 0.53 -1.42 11.49
CA ALA A 56 1.56 -0.38 11.49
C ALA A 56 2.92 -0.92 12.00
N ILE A 57 2.93 -1.74 13.05
CA ILE A 57 4.13 -2.39 13.58
C ILE A 57 4.71 -3.36 12.55
N ASP A 58 3.89 -4.26 11.99
CA ASP A 58 4.33 -5.25 11.02
C ASP A 58 4.88 -4.59 9.75
N GLN A 59 4.24 -3.51 9.28
CA GLN A 59 4.72 -2.70 8.17
C GLN A 59 6.08 -2.04 8.48
N ALA A 60 6.23 -1.48 9.68
CA ALA A 60 7.48 -0.85 10.10
C ALA A 60 8.62 -1.88 10.23
N ARG A 61 8.35 -3.07 10.76
CA ARG A 61 9.31 -4.18 10.83
C ARG A 61 9.79 -4.61 9.45
N TRP A 62 8.86 -4.75 8.51
CA TRP A 62 9.21 -5.04 7.11
C TRP A 62 10.11 -3.94 6.50
N GLN A 63 9.83 -2.66 6.78
CA GLN A 63 10.66 -1.54 6.30
C GLN A 63 12.07 -1.60 6.88
N VAL A 64 12.22 -1.85 8.18
CA VAL A 64 13.53 -2.02 8.83
C VAL A 64 14.31 -3.18 8.18
N LYS A 65 13.67 -4.35 7.99
CA LYS A 65 14.33 -5.50 7.33
C LYS A 65 14.69 -5.22 5.88
N SER A 66 13.89 -4.43 5.17
CA SER A 66 14.18 -4.00 3.80
C SER A 66 15.39 -3.09 3.74
N ALA A 67 15.48 -2.11 4.64
CA ALA A 67 16.62 -1.20 4.74
C ALA A 67 17.92 -1.93 5.15
N GLN A 68 17.83 -2.84 6.12
CA GLN A 68 18.97 -3.69 6.53
C GLN A 68 19.51 -4.53 5.37
N LEU A 69 18.63 -5.15 4.57
CA LEU A 69 19.05 -5.94 3.42
C LEU A 69 19.73 -5.08 2.35
N GLU A 70 19.19 -3.89 2.11
CA GLU A 70 19.76 -2.97 1.13
C GLU A 70 21.14 -2.47 1.58
N GLN A 71 21.28 -2.10 2.85
CA GLN A 71 22.56 -1.72 3.43
C GLN A 71 23.59 -2.84 3.29
N GLN A 72 23.23 -4.09 3.58
CA GLN A 72 24.13 -5.24 3.44
C GLN A 72 24.57 -5.44 1.98
N LYS A 73 23.66 -5.29 1.02
CA LYS A 73 23.99 -5.39 -0.40
C LYS A 73 25.00 -4.31 -0.82
N GLN A 74 24.78 -3.08 -0.38
CA GLN A 74 25.67 -1.97 -0.71
C GLN A 74 27.05 -2.13 -0.05
N GLN A 75 27.11 -2.63 1.18
CA GLN A 75 28.39 -2.96 1.82
C GLN A 75 29.14 -4.02 1.02
N THR A 76 28.47 -5.09 0.60
CA THR A 76 29.10 -6.15 -0.23
C THR A 76 29.57 -5.60 -1.59
N GLN A 77 28.82 -4.69 -2.19
CA GLN A 77 29.23 -4.02 -3.44
C GLN A 77 30.43 -3.10 -3.22
N LEU A 78 30.47 -2.39 -2.11
CA LEU A 78 31.60 -1.53 -1.75
C LEU A 78 32.90 -2.34 -1.58
N GLU A 79 32.81 -3.47 -0.89
CA GLU A 79 33.97 -4.38 -0.73
C GLU A 79 34.49 -4.89 -2.08
N LYS A 80 33.58 -5.28 -2.98
CA LYS A 80 33.93 -5.70 -4.34
C LYS A 80 34.56 -4.56 -5.15
N ALA A 81 33.99 -3.37 -5.13
CA ALA A 81 34.51 -2.20 -5.84
C ALA A 81 35.89 -1.77 -5.32
N LYS A 82 36.12 -1.89 -4.00
CA LYS A 82 37.46 -1.67 -3.42
C LYS A 82 38.49 -2.72 -3.85
N ALA A 83 38.09 -3.99 -3.95
CA ALA A 83 38.94 -5.08 -4.42
C ALA A 83 39.30 -4.95 -5.92
N GLU A 84 38.42 -4.32 -6.72
CA GLU A 84 38.62 -4.08 -8.15
C GLU A 84 39.30 -2.71 -8.45
N GLU A 85 39.69 -1.95 -7.43
CA GLU A 85 40.33 -0.62 -7.51
C GLU A 85 39.55 0.44 -8.32
N LYS A 86 38.22 0.28 -8.41
CA LYS A 86 37.30 1.20 -9.12
C LYS A 86 36.89 2.42 -8.26
N GLN A 87 37.80 3.39 -8.19
CA GLN A 87 37.62 4.59 -7.34
C GLN A 87 36.31 5.37 -7.60
N SER A 88 35.87 5.48 -8.87
CA SER A 88 34.63 6.19 -9.22
C SER A 88 33.38 5.50 -8.70
N ASP A 89 33.37 4.17 -8.58
CA ASP A 89 32.24 3.41 -8.11
C ASP A 89 32.21 3.38 -6.58
N VAL A 90 33.36 3.37 -5.95
CA VAL A 90 33.50 3.46 -4.48
C VAL A 90 32.83 4.72 -3.96
N THR A 91 33.09 5.89 -4.52
CA THR A 91 32.49 7.16 -4.07
C THR A 91 30.98 7.21 -4.26
N LYS A 92 30.44 6.62 -5.33
CA LYS A 92 28.99 6.52 -5.56
C LYS A 92 28.33 5.60 -4.55
N ILE A 93 28.92 4.44 -4.29
CA ILE A 93 28.39 3.46 -3.34
C ILE A 93 28.43 4.00 -1.92
N GLU A 94 29.50 4.70 -1.52
CA GLU A 94 29.59 5.36 -0.20
C GLU A 94 28.47 6.41 -0.01
N LYS A 95 28.15 7.17 -1.05
CA LYS A 95 27.04 8.12 -0.98
C LYS A 95 25.67 7.41 -0.84
N GLN A 96 25.50 6.29 -1.54
CA GLN A 96 24.30 5.46 -1.41
C GLN A 96 24.20 4.83 -0.02
N LEU A 97 25.30 4.37 0.52
CA LEU A 97 25.38 3.76 1.85
C LEU A 97 24.97 4.76 2.94
N LYS A 98 25.43 6.01 2.88
CA LYS A 98 24.99 7.08 3.79
C LYS A 98 23.49 7.31 3.72
N LYS A 99 22.90 7.25 2.51
CA LYS A 99 21.46 7.40 2.34
C LYS A 99 20.70 6.23 2.98
N THR A 100 21.13 5.00 2.73
CA THR A 100 20.48 3.83 3.34
C THR A 100 20.63 3.76 4.85
N GLU A 101 21.72 4.31 5.42
CA GLU A 101 21.86 4.47 6.87
C GLU A 101 20.82 5.46 7.44
N GLN A 102 20.55 6.55 6.73
CA GLN A 102 19.49 7.49 7.11
C GLN A 102 18.10 6.85 6.99
N ASP A 103 17.85 6.11 5.90
CA ASP A 103 16.59 5.41 5.68
C ASP A 103 16.36 4.35 6.78
N LEU A 104 17.42 3.63 7.20
CA LEU A 104 17.36 2.67 8.30
C LEU A 104 16.99 3.35 9.62
N LYS A 105 17.66 4.45 9.99
CA LYS A 105 17.34 5.22 11.20
C LYS A 105 15.88 5.69 11.18
N THR A 106 15.42 6.21 10.05
CA THR A 106 14.04 6.65 9.90
C THR A 106 13.05 5.49 10.07
N ALA A 107 13.36 4.32 9.53
CA ALA A 107 12.52 3.13 9.69
C ALA A 107 12.48 2.63 11.15
N GLU A 108 13.62 2.65 11.85
CA GLU A 108 13.70 2.30 13.27
C GLU A 108 12.92 3.29 14.15
N GLU A 109 12.99 4.59 13.86
CA GLU A 109 12.19 5.60 14.55
C GLU A 109 10.69 5.41 14.30
N GLN A 110 10.30 5.03 13.09
CA GLN A 110 8.90 4.73 12.77
C GLN A 110 8.42 3.48 13.51
N LEU A 111 9.25 2.45 13.62
CA LEU A 111 8.93 1.26 14.40
C LEU A 111 8.73 1.61 15.87
N ALA A 112 9.65 2.37 16.48
CA ALA A 112 9.53 2.79 17.87
C ALA A 112 8.28 3.65 18.12
N LYS A 113 7.90 4.51 17.17
CA LYS A 113 6.65 5.29 17.24
C LYS A 113 5.42 4.41 17.14
N ALA A 114 5.42 3.40 16.25
CA ALA A 114 4.31 2.47 16.10
C ALA A 114 4.13 1.59 17.35
N GLU A 115 5.22 1.12 17.95
CA GLU A 115 5.20 0.36 19.21
C GLU A 115 4.65 1.19 20.36
N LYS A 116 5.10 2.41 20.54
CA LYS A 116 4.55 3.34 21.57
C LYS A 116 3.07 3.65 21.34
N ALA A 117 2.65 3.81 20.07
CA ALA A 117 1.24 4.05 19.73
C ALA A 117 0.37 2.81 20.02
N ALA A 118 0.95 1.61 19.98
CA ALA A 118 0.24 0.37 20.31
C ALA A 118 0.00 0.20 21.81
N GLU A 119 0.86 0.75 22.67
CA GLU A 119 0.70 0.75 24.13
C GLU A 119 -0.38 1.71 24.62
N ALA A 120 -0.78 2.68 23.79
CA ALA A 120 -1.80 3.66 24.16
C ALA A 120 -3.18 3.00 24.37
N GLU A 121 -4.03 3.62 25.21
CA GLU A 121 -5.38 3.14 25.49
C GLU A 121 -6.18 2.92 24.19
N VAL A 122 -6.96 1.84 24.15
CA VAL A 122 -7.76 1.48 22.96
C VAL A 122 -8.98 2.38 22.89
N THR A 123 -9.09 3.12 21.81
CA THR A 123 -10.22 4.02 21.51
C THR A 123 -11.07 3.46 20.38
N THR A 124 -12.24 4.03 20.15
CA THR A 124 -13.09 3.71 18.99
C THR A 124 -12.78 4.58 17.76
N LYS A 125 -11.72 5.40 17.84
CA LYS A 125 -11.29 6.26 16.72
C LYS A 125 -10.35 5.48 15.80
N TYR A 126 -10.90 4.90 14.77
CA TYR A 126 -10.15 4.20 13.73
C TYR A 126 -9.91 5.09 12.50
N THR A 127 -8.94 4.73 11.68
CA THR A 127 -8.72 5.35 10.37
C THR A 127 -9.63 4.67 9.34
N PRO A 128 -10.57 5.42 8.74
CA PRO A 128 -11.48 4.84 7.75
C PRO A 128 -10.71 4.46 6.47
N ARG A 129 -11.30 3.57 5.68
CA ARG A 129 -10.76 3.20 4.37
C ARG A 129 -10.74 4.42 3.44
N SER A 130 -9.62 4.64 2.77
CA SER A 130 -9.54 5.67 1.74
C SER A 130 -10.48 5.32 0.58
N GLN A 131 -11.51 6.12 0.42
CA GLN A 131 -12.42 6.01 -0.72
C GLN A 131 -12.04 7.05 -1.78
N PRO A 132 -12.10 6.67 -3.06
CA PRO A 132 -11.87 7.64 -4.12
C PRO A 132 -12.94 8.74 -4.05
N SER A 133 -12.52 9.97 -3.80
CA SER A 133 -13.39 11.13 -3.83
C SER A 133 -13.69 11.48 -5.29
N TYR A 134 -14.93 11.32 -5.70
CA TYR A 134 -15.38 11.78 -7.00
C TYR A 134 -15.85 13.23 -6.90
N PRO A 135 -15.53 14.09 -7.85
CA PRO A 135 -15.98 15.48 -7.84
C PRO A 135 -17.52 15.51 -7.94
N ASN A 136 -18.16 16.36 -7.13
CA ASN A 136 -19.62 16.54 -7.12
C ASN A 136 -20.17 17.08 -8.45
N LYS A 137 -19.31 17.62 -9.30
CA LYS A 137 -19.68 18.09 -10.65
C LYS A 137 -19.19 17.10 -11.70
N SER A 138 -20.08 16.73 -12.61
CA SER A 138 -19.73 15.90 -13.76
C SER A 138 -18.65 16.59 -14.62
N THR A 139 -17.57 15.89 -14.90
CA THR A 139 -16.52 16.38 -15.82
C THR A 139 -16.97 16.36 -17.29
N GLY A 140 -18.17 15.88 -17.58
CA GLY A 140 -18.69 15.75 -18.94
C GLY A 140 -18.04 14.63 -19.77
N ARG A 141 -17.06 13.92 -19.24
CA ARG A 141 -16.31 12.87 -19.98
C ARG A 141 -17.23 11.75 -20.50
N ARG A 142 -18.20 11.30 -19.70
CA ARG A 142 -19.17 10.27 -20.12
C ARG A 142 -20.04 10.77 -21.26
N LEU A 143 -20.50 12.01 -21.19
CA LEU A 143 -21.30 12.64 -22.26
C LEU A 143 -20.46 12.85 -23.53
N ALA A 144 -19.22 13.29 -23.39
CA ALA A 144 -18.29 13.43 -24.53
C ALA A 144 -18.04 12.06 -25.19
N LEU A 145 -17.80 11.01 -24.41
CA LEU A 145 -17.65 9.64 -24.95
C LEU A 145 -18.92 9.17 -25.65
N ALA A 146 -20.09 9.38 -25.04
CA ALA A 146 -21.36 8.98 -25.64
C ALA A 146 -21.59 9.71 -26.99
N ARG A 147 -21.34 11.00 -27.03
CA ARG A 147 -21.44 11.80 -28.28
C ARG A 147 -20.47 11.30 -29.33
N TRP A 148 -19.23 11.00 -28.96
CA TRP A 148 -18.23 10.46 -29.88
C TRP A 148 -18.63 9.07 -30.41
N LEU A 149 -19.21 8.21 -29.58
CA LEU A 149 -19.67 6.87 -29.99
C LEU A 149 -20.84 6.92 -31.00
N VAL A 150 -21.75 7.90 -30.86
CA VAL A 150 -22.90 8.03 -31.78
C VAL A 150 -22.63 8.95 -32.96
N ASP A 151 -21.44 9.52 -33.05
CA ASP A 151 -21.08 10.41 -34.16
C ASP A 151 -21.06 9.62 -35.49
N PRO A 152 -21.86 10.02 -36.48
CA PRO A 152 -21.86 9.36 -37.80
C PRO A 152 -20.50 9.31 -38.49
N GLN A 153 -19.61 10.25 -38.17
CA GLN A 153 -18.24 10.30 -38.70
C GLN A 153 -17.25 9.44 -37.95
N ASN A 154 -17.68 8.77 -36.85
CA ASN A 154 -16.79 7.87 -36.08
C ASN A 154 -16.58 6.56 -36.84
N PRO A 155 -15.38 6.32 -37.44
CA PRO A 155 -15.14 5.11 -38.21
C PRO A 155 -15.02 3.83 -37.34
N LEU A 156 -14.83 3.99 -36.04
CA LEU A 156 -14.58 2.85 -35.14
C LEU A 156 -15.85 2.17 -34.70
N THR A 157 -16.92 2.91 -34.42
CA THR A 157 -18.18 2.34 -33.89
C THR A 157 -18.77 1.31 -34.84
N ALA A 158 -18.89 1.63 -36.13
CA ALA A 158 -19.40 0.70 -37.16
C ALA A 158 -18.49 -0.53 -37.30
N ARG A 159 -17.18 -0.34 -37.32
CA ARG A 159 -16.20 -1.46 -37.41
C ARG A 159 -16.29 -2.39 -36.23
N VAL A 160 -16.35 -1.86 -35.02
CA VAL A 160 -16.46 -2.68 -33.80
C VAL A 160 -17.77 -3.44 -33.77
N ALA A 161 -18.89 -2.80 -34.13
CA ALA A 161 -20.19 -3.44 -34.21
C ALA A 161 -20.19 -4.60 -35.23
N MET A 162 -19.68 -4.38 -36.43
CA MET A 162 -19.59 -5.41 -37.46
C MET A 162 -18.68 -6.57 -37.04
N ASN A 163 -17.54 -6.26 -36.43
CA ASN A 163 -16.63 -7.30 -35.91
C ASN A 163 -17.27 -8.14 -34.79
N HIS A 164 -18.02 -7.51 -33.90
CA HIS A 164 -18.76 -8.23 -32.85
C HIS A 164 -19.88 -9.13 -33.42
N ILE A 165 -20.61 -8.64 -34.42
CA ILE A 165 -21.63 -9.43 -35.10
C ILE A 165 -20.97 -10.63 -35.78
N TRP A 166 -19.89 -10.38 -36.54
CA TRP A 166 -19.15 -11.42 -37.23
C TRP A 166 -18.66 -12.52 -36.28
N LEU A 167 -17.95 -12.14 -35.22
CA LEU A 167 -17.39 -13.12 -34.26
C LEU A 167 -18.42 -13.93 -33.49
N ARG A 168 -19.68 -13.48 -33.44
CA ARG A 168 -20.74 -14.21 -32.72
C ARG A 168 -21.62 -15.09 -33.62
N HIS A 169 -21.62 -14.82 -34.91
CA HIS A 169 -22.50 -15.51 -35.85
C HIS A 169 -21.77 -16.36 -36.86
N PHE A 170 -20.47 -16.18 -37.01
CA PHE A 170 -19.59 -16.92 -37.91
C PHE A 170 -18.32 -17.38 -37.19
#